data_50b9bba821c84652a0e88b3a8311d403
#
_entry.id   50b9bba821c84652a0e88b3a8311d403
#
_cell.length_a   1.000
_cell.length_b   1.000
_cell.length_c   1.000
_cell.angle_alpha   90.00
_cell.angle_beta   90.00
_cell.angle_gamma   90.00
#
_symmetry.space_group_name_H-M   'P 1'
#
loop_
_entity.id
_entity.type
_entity.pdbx_description
1 polymer ?
#
loop_
_entity_poly.entity_id
_entity_poly.type
_entity_poly.pdbx_seq_one_letter_code
_entity_poly.pdbx_strand_id
1 'polypeptide(L)'
;MEIPSSGRSVSRRAVLAAGAGAAAALALPSIADAVEGAGRDRARHVVLVGWDGFDPAYLDLVETPHLDALTRRGVIGTTTGCFPSITNTSWASVVSGAWPRTHLNTPYFLDPATGRAVSQSRTLEAPTIAEAVTAAGGTVASVQFFILQNHGVVFGDPRALYVQPGGTGPSRLDIAADILHGRPVQSGSTTVTVEEPPTLLAVYADDLDALGHAEGAESPGMTGRLAALDAALGRLVQATKDVGTYGSTAFVLLGDHGMTTFTRAFGGDVLGALTAAGFTPEFVAPGVAPAPSTDVAMVVGGVANVYLLGAARTADGIARARAALESVEPVERVYGRDELDAFGASPLLGDLVAEPVAGWSFGLTDPDGPRGYHGRTGEREAALLVAGRGVSPRARLDGARHVDIAPTIAALLGIPAPARTEGRVLTEALLTMPG
;
A
#
# COMPACT_ATOMS: atom_id res chain seq x y z
N MET A 1 20.38 31.04 -64.72
CA MET A 1 19.10 31.58 -65.17
C MET A 1 18.36 31.98 -63.91
N GLU A 2 18.12 33.23 -63.80
CA GLU A 2 17.95 34.05 -62.62
C GLU A 2 16.65 33.81 -61.82
N ILE A 3 16.80 34.04 -60.53
CA ILE A 3 15.73 34.29 -59.57
C ILE A 3 15.27 35.75 -59.75
N PRO A 4 14.04 36.10 -59.50
CA PRO A 4 13.84 37.27 -58.62
C PRO A 4 12.90 37.04 -57.46
N SER A 5 13.36 37.56 -56.35
CA SER A 5 12.68 37.91 -55.12
C SER A 5 11.64 39.00 -55.30
N SER A 6 10.52 38.96 -54.58
CA SER A 6 9.85 40.21 -54.13
C SER A 6 9.07 39.95 -52.85
N GLY A 7 9.57 40.55 -51.79
CA GLY A 7 8.85 40.70 -50.54
C GLY A 7 7.72 41.75 -50.64
N ARG A 8 6.69 41.59 -49.87
CA ARG A 8 5.79 42.64 -49.42
C ARG A 8 5.46 42.49 -47.93
N SER A 9 6.00 43.42 -47.19
CA SER A 9 5.57 43.74 -45.85
C SER A 9 4.15 44.33 -45.88
N VAL A 10 3.26 43.86 -45.01
CA VAL A 10 1.99 44.51 -44.72
C VAL A 10 1.97 44.93 -43.26
N SER A 11 1.80 46.23 -43.06
CA SER A 11 1.85 47.00 -41.84
C SER A 11 0.66 46.69 -40.91
N ARG A 12 0.97 46.77 -39.63
CA ARG A 12 -0.03 46.88 -38.56
C ARG A 12 -0.76 48.20 -38.69
N ARG A 13 -2.01 48.23 -39.12
CA ARG A 13 -3.08 49.17 -38.75
C ARG A 13 -4.31 48.96 -39.64
N ALA A 14 -5.48 49.01 -38.97
CA ALA A 14 -6.81 48.96 -39.51
C ALA A 14 -7.43 47.57 -39.78
N VAL A 15 -8.25 47.11 -38.84
CA VAL A 15 -9.67 46.88 -39.01
C VAL A 15 -10.31 46.98 -37.62
N LEU A 16 -10.81 48.15 -37.25
CA LEU A 16 -11.93 48.35 -36.34
C LEU A 16 -13.10 48.71 -37.26
N ALA A 17 -14.11 47.86 -37.35
CA ALA A 17 -15.53 48.26 -37.50
C ALA A 17 -16.44 47.04 -37.71
N ALA A 18 -17.46 46.97 -36.89
CA ALA A 18 -18.79 46.41 -37.09
C ALA A 18 -18.98 44.89 -37.26
N GLY A 19 -19.53 44.32 -36.22
CA GLY A 19 -20.18 43.01 -36.20
C GLY A 19 -20.91 42.82 -34.87
N ALA A 20 -22.07 43.46 -34.68
CA ALA A 20 -22.99 43.13 -33.60
C ALA A 20 -23.53 41.71 -33.84
N GLY A 21 -22.93 40.73 -33.22
CA GLY A 21 -23.37 39.35 -33.14
C GLY A 21 -23.87 39.08 -31.74
N ALA A 22 -25.10 38.64 -31.57
CA ALA A 22 -25.71 38.24 -30.31
C ALA A 22 -24.82 37.25 -29.56
N ALA A 23 -24.20 37.68 -28.44
CA ALA A 23 -23.58 36.79 -27.49
C ALA A 23 -24.70 36.02 -26.76
N ALA A 24 -24.95 34.79 -27.17
CA ALA A 24 -25.63 33.84 -26.31
C ALA A 24 -24.76 33.67 -25.05
N ALA A 25 -25.20 34.26 -23.95
CA ALA A 25 -24.60 34.03 -22.64
C ALA A 25 -24.87 32.56 -22.28
N LEU A 26 -23.88 31.73 -22.52
CA LEU A 26 -23.80 30.42 -21.86
C LEU A 26 -23.65 30.74 -20.38
N ALA A 27 -24.77 30.63 -19.64
CA ALA A 27 -24.75 30.72 -18.19
C ALA A 27 -23.81 29.62 -17.67
N LEU A 28 -22.63 30.01 -17.23
CA LEU A 28 -21.77 29.14 -16.44
C LEU A 28 -22.58 28.76 -15.20
N PRO A 29 -22.69 27.44 -14.88
CA PRO A 29 -23.35 27.01 -13.65
C PRO A 29 -22.73 27.79 -12.46
N SER A 30 -23.59 28.22 -11.54
CA SER A 30 -23.10 28.92 -10.35
C SER A 30 -22.22 27.98 -9.55
N ILE A 31 -21.25 28.53 -8.81
CA ILE A 31 -20.39 27.74 -7.91
C ILE A 31 -21.26 26.92 -6.95
N ALA A 32 -22.46 27.41 -6.59
CA ALA A 32 -23.45 26.68 -5.80
C ALA A 32 -24.00 25.45 -6.53
N ASP A 33 -24.33 25.54 -7.83
CA ASP A 33 -24.83 24.41 -8.62
C ASP A 33 -23.71 23.36 -8.86
N ALA A 34 -22.47 23.81 -9.03
CA ALA A 34 -21.30 22.94 -9.11
C ALA A 34 -21.03 22.21 -7.78
N VAL A 35 -21.24 22.87 -6.64
CA VAL A 35 -21.10 22.27 -5.29
C VAL A 35 -22.26 21.32 -5.00
N GLU A 36 -23.51 21.61 -5.39
CA GLU A 36 -24.66 20.70 -5.22
C GLU A 36 -24.59 19.49 -6.17
N GLY A 37 -24.14 19.68 -7.42
CA GLY A 37 -23.86 18.57 -8.35
C GLY A 37 -22.76 17.65 -7.84
N ALA A 38 -21.67 18.24 -7.30
CA ALA A 38 -20.56 17.54 -6.70
C ALA A 38 -20.94 16.66 -5.49
N GLY A 39 -22.03 17.00 -4.77
CA GLY A 39 -22.50 16.23 -3.62
C GLY A 39 -23.26 14.95 -3.97
N ARG A 40 -23.83 14.85 -5.16
CA ARG A 40 -24.75 13.73 -5.51
C ARG A 40 -24.06 12.40 -5.78
N ASP A 41 -22.79 12.41 -6.21
CA ASP A 41 -22.05 11.18 -6.57
C ASP A 41 -21.00 10.75 -5.53
N ARG A 42 -20.84 11.49 -4.43
CA ARG A 42 -19.92 11.13 -3.36
C ARG A 42 -20.43 9.95 -2.53
N ALA A 43 -19.50 9.16 -2.05
CA ALA A 43 -19.79 8.14 -1.05
C ALA A 43 -20.00 8.80 0.33
N ARG A 44 -20.95 8.27 1.10
CA ARG A 44 -21.11 8.63 2.52
C ARG A 44 -20.29 7.71 3.42
N HIS A 45 -20.00 6.52 2.91
CA HIS A 45 -19.26 5.47 3.61
C HIS A 45 -18.22 4.87 2.68
N VAL A 46 -17.05 4.56 3.21
CA VAL A 46 -16.04 3.76 2.54
C VAL A 46 -15.73 2.54 3.39
N VAL A 47 -15.72 1.37 2.77
CA VAL A 47 -15.23 0.12 3.37
C VAL A 47 -13.88 -0.19 2.74
N LEU A 48 -12.82 -0.10 3.54
CA LEU A 48 -11.45 -0.46 3.17
C LEU A 48 -11.16 -1.87 3.67
N VAL A 49 -10.88 -2.78 2.75
CA VAL A 49 -10.55 -4.18 3.06
C VAL A 49 -9.12 -4.45 2.65
N GLY A 50 -8.26 -4.78 3.61
CA GLY A 50 -6.89 -5.23 3.37
C GLY A 50 -6.82 -6.76 3.42
N TRP A 51 -6.45 -7.41 2.33
CA TRP A 51 -6.08 -8.83 2.29
C TRP A 51 -4.57 -8.93 2.10
N ASP A 52 -3.87 -9.19 3.20
CA ASP A 52 -2.42 -9.29 3.22
C ASP A 52 -1.92 -10.39 2.28
N GLY A 53 -0.93 -10.07 1.45
CA GLY A 53 -0.39 -10.99 0.46
C GLY A 53 -1.35 -11.31 -0.69
N PHE A 54 -2.33 -10.44 -0.99
CA PHE A 54 -3.26 -10.67 -2.10
C PHE A 54 -2.59 -10.42 -3.44
N ASP A 55 -1.85 -11.42 -3.89
CA ASP A 55 -1.18 -11.45 -5.19
C ASP A 55 -2.21 -11.41 -6.34
N PRO A 56 -1.97 -10.65 -7.42
CA PRO A 56 -2.84 -10.64 -8.60
C PRO A 56 -3.09 -12.03 -9.20
N ALA A 57 -2.12 -12.94 -9.10
CA ALA A 57 -2.27 -14.32 -9.59
C ALA A 57 -3.37 -15.11 -8.85
N TYR A 58 -3.75 -14.69 -7.64
CA TYR A 58 -4.80 -15.36 -6.89
C TYR A 58 -6.22 -15.08 -7.42
N LEU A 59 -6.40 -14.05 -8.24
CA LEU A 59 -7.70 -13.74 -8.86
C LEU A 59 -8.21 -14.88 -9.75
N ASP A 60 -7.31 -15.68 -10.33
CA ASP A 60 -7.65 -16.79 -11.23
C ASP A 60 -7.63 -18.17 -10.53
N LEU A 61 -7.34 -18.23 -9.22
CA LEU A 61 -7.20 -19.50 -8.50
C LEU A 61 -8.53 -20.21 -8.24
N VAL A 62 -9.59 -19.44 -7.96
CA VAL A 62 -10.92 -19.94 -7.58
C VAL A 62 -11.98 -18.91 -7.90
N GLU A 63 -13.21 -19.38 -8.14
CA GLU A 63 -14.36 -18.49 -8.30
C GLU A 63 -14.56 -17.63 -7.02
N THR A 64 -14.63 -16.33 -7.18
CA THR A 64 -14.85 -15.34 -6.12
C THR A 64 -16.14 -14.55 -6.39
N PRO A 65 -17.33 -15.17 -6.26
CA PRO A 65 -18.59 -14.61 -6.72
C PRO A 65 -18.95 -13.27 -6.07
N HIS A 66 -18.49 -13.01 -4.85
CA HIS A 66 -18.78 -11.75 -4.15
C HIS A 66 -17.83 -10.63 -4.59
N LEU A 67 -16.55 -10.94 -4.79
CA LEU A 67 -15.56 -10.03 -5.39
C LEU A 67 -15.99 -9.66 -6.83
N ASP A 68 -16.39 -10.65 -7.64
CA ASP A 68 -16.90 -10.47 -8.99
C ASP A 68 -18.16 -9.62 -9.02
N ALA A 69 -19.04 -9.77 -8.03
CA ALA A 69 -20.23 -8.94 -7.89
C ALA A 69 -19.91 -7.46 -7.63
N LEU A 70 -18.86 -7.18 -6.85
CA LEU A 70 -18.36 -5.81 -6.64
C LEU A 70 -17.69 -5.29 -7.92
N THR A 71 -16.88 -6.10 -8.61
CA THR A 71 -16.21 -5.72 -9.88
C THR A 71 -17.18 -5.25 -10.95
N ARG A 72 -18.40 -5.82 -11.01
CA ARG A 72 -19.47 -5.34 -11.93
C ARG A 72 -19.91 -3.90 -11.66
N ARG A 73 -19.62 -3.37 -10.48
CA ARG A 73 -19.94 -1.99 -10.03
C ARG A 73 -18.71 -1.11 -9.86
N GLY A 74 -17.60 -1.52 -10.42
CA GLY A 74 -16.33 -0.81 -10.23
C GLY A 74 -15.28 -1.27 -11.22
N VAL A 75 -14.06 -1.30 -10.74
CA VAL A 75 -12.85 -1.66 -11.49
C VAL A 75 -11.98 -2.55 -10.63
N ILE A 76 -11.43 -3.59 -11.25
CA ILE A 76 -10.38 -4.43 -10.68
C ILE A 76 -9.12 -4.30 -11.53
N GLY A 77 -7.97 -4.32 -10.90
CA GLY A 77 -6.65 -4.23 -11.54
C GLY A 77 -5.55 -4.50 -10.53
N THR A 78 -4.39 -3.96 -10.78
CA THR A 78 -3.23 -4.06 -9.88
C THR A 78 -2.82 -2.70 -9.32
N THR A 79 -2.11 -2.74 -8.21
CA THR A 79 -1.46 -1.58 -7.60
C THR A 79 -0.02 -1.93 -7.28
N THR A 80 0.89 -0.96 -7.45
CA THR A 80 2.32 -1.13 -7.14
C THR A 80 2.63 -0.58 -5.75
N GLY A 81 3.18 -1.42 -4.89
CA GLY A 81 3.58 -1.10 -3.53
C GLY A 81 4.94 -0.42 -3.42
N CYS A 82 5.35 -0.16 -2.18
CA CYS A 82 6.66 0.39 -1.83
C CYS A 82 7.80 -0.63 -2.04
N PHE A 83 9.04 -0.19 -1.81
CA PHE A 83 10.22 -1.04 -1.73
C PHE A 83 10.98 -0.76 -0.43
N PRO A 84 11.36 -1.81 0.31
CA PRO A 84 10.94 -3.22 0.17
C PRO A 84 9.44 -3.41 0.37
N SER A 85 8.84 -4.40 -0.31
CA SER A 85 7.40 -4.72 -0.26
C SER A 85 7.08 -5.53 1.01
N ILE A 86 7.12 -4.86 2.14
CA ILE A 86 6.90 -5.45 3.48
C ILE A 86 5.61 -4.90 4.09
N THR A 87 4.84 -5.76 4.72
CA THR A 87 3.49 -5.55 5.26
C THR A 87 3.31 -4.18 5.94
N ASN A 88 4.05 -3.90 7.03
CA ASN A 88 3.84 -2.66 7.78
C ASN A 88 4.12 -1.41 6.95
N THR A 89 5.16 -1.44 6.12
CA THR A 89 5.58 -0.34 5.26
C THR A 89 4.59 -0.12 4.12
N SER A 90 4.07 -1.20 3.53
CA SER A 90 3.05 -1.14 2.48
C SER A 90 1.75 -0.57 3.00
N TRP A 91 1.23 -1.08 4.13
CA TRP A 91 0.01 -0.54 4.74
C TRP A 91 0.18 0.90 5.21
N ALA A 92 1.37 1.29 5.70
CA ALA A 92 1.67 2.69 6.02
C ALA A 92 1.54 3.58 4.77
N SER A 93 2.02 3.13 3.62
CA SER A 93 1.87 3.83 2.33
C SER A 93 0.40 3.92 1.89
N VAL A 94 -0.36 2.84 2.04
CA VAL A 94 -1.80 2.78 1.68
C VAL A 94 -2.62 3.77 2.50
N VAL A 95 -2.44 3.80 3.82
CA VAL A 95 -3.29 4.62 4.71
C VAL A 95 -2.88 6.08 4.80
N SER A 96 -1.61 6.41 4.50
CA SER A 96 -1.12 7.80 4.55
C SER A 96 -1.10 8.47 3.17
N GLY A 97 -1.04 7.68 2.10
CA GLY A 97 -0.80 8.20 0.75
C GLY A 97 0.63 8.70 0.53
N ALA A 98 1.57 8.37 1.42
CA ALA A 98 2.96 8.80 1.38
C ALA A 98 3.91 7.62 1.15
N TRP A 99 5.11 7.90 0.62
CA TRP A 99 6.16 6.91 0.47
C TRP A 99 6.95 6.69 1.77
N PRO A 100 7.69 5.57 1.91
CA PRO A 100 8.51 5.28 3.09
C PRO A 100 9.49 6.40 3.48
N ARG A 101 10.01 7.16 2.53
CA ARG A 101 10.84 8.36 2.79
C ARG A 101 10.13 9.43 3.62
N THR A 102 8.80 9.46 3.58
CA THR A 102 7.94 10.47 4.20
C THR A 102 7.28 9.97 5.47
N HIS A 103 6.74 8.74 5.47
CA HIS A 103 6.08 8.17 6.64
C HIS A 103 7.04 7.42 7.58
N LEU A 104 8.29 7.18 7.17
CA LEU A 104 9.39 6.59 7.94
C LEU A 104 9.13 5.20 8.52
N ASN A 105 8.06 4.51 8.14
CA ASN A 105 7.92 3.10 8.46
C ASN A 105 8.97 2.32 7.68
N THR A 106 9.96 1.77 8.39
CA THR A 106 11.12 1.10 7.80
C THR A 106 11.18 -0.32 8.28
N PRO A 107 11.22 -1.31 7.39
CA PRO A 107 11.30 -2.71 7.77
C PRO A 107 12.77 -3.16 7.85
N TYR A 108 13.06 -4.07 8.78
CA TYR A 108 14.31 -4.80 8.89
C TYR A 108 15.55 -3.91 8.77
N PHE A 109 15.65 -2.92 9.64
CA PHE A 109 16.70 -1.92 9.59
C PHE A 109 17.55 -1.89 10.87
N LEU A 110 18.75 -1.30 10.79
CA LEU A 110 19.57 -0.99 11.93
C LEU A 110 19.18 0.40 12.44
N ASP A 111 18.53 0.45 13.60
CA ASP A 111 18.04 1.70 14.17
C ASP A 111 19.21 2.57 14.64
N PRO A 112 19.42 3.76 14.08
CA PRO A 112 20.52 4.63 14.46
C PRO A 112 20.40 5.19 15.88
N ALA A 113 19.21 5.20 16.48
CA ALA A 113 18.99 5.70 17.83
C ALA A 113 19.43 4.68 18.90
N THR A 114 19.25 3.39 18.64
CA THR A 114 19.55 2.31 19.58
C THR A 114 20.77 1.48 19.19
N GLY A 115 21.21 1.57 17.95
CA GLY A 115 22.25 0.72 17.37
C GLY A 115 21.84 -0.75 17.23
N ARG A 116 20.55 -1.06 17.29
CA ARG A 116 20.03 -2.43 17.23
C ARG A 116 19.22 -2.67 15.97
N ALA A 117 19.23 -3.90 15.49
CA ALA A 117 18.32 -4.30 14.39
C ALA A 117 16.87 -4.29 14.86
N VAL A 118 16.00 -3.79 14.00
CA VAL A 118 14.54 -3.77 14.18
C VAL A 118 13.91 -4.56 13.03
N SER A 119 12.88 -5.36 13.31
CA SER A 119 12.13 -6.09 12.26
C SER A 119 11.09 -5.17 11.59
N GLN A 120 9.87 -5.26 12.05
CA GLN A 120 8.78 -4.39 11.61
C GLN A 120 8.33 -3.51 12.78
N SER A 121 7.95 -2.27 12.51
CA SER A 121 7.44 -1.33 13.49
C SER A 121 6.08 -0.78 13.06
N ARG A 122 5.41 -0.07 13.97
CA ARG A 122 4.19 0.70 13.68
C ARG A 122 4.47 2.20 13.61
N THR A 123 5.73 2.58 13.44
CA THR A 123 6.11 3.99 13.26
C THR A 123 5.43 4.56 12.02
N LEU A 124 4.80 5.71 12.16
CA LEU A 124 4.09 6.38 11.08
C LEU A 124 4.14 7.89 11.33
N GLU A 125 5.01 8.58 10.60
CA GLU A 125 5.23 10.03 10.74
C GLU A 125 4.33 10.87 9.80
N ALA A 126 3.53 10.22 8.96
CA ALA A 126 2.58 10.86 8.07
C ALA A 126 1.15 10.65 8.56
N PRO A 127 0.28 11.67 8.52
CA PRO A 127 -1.14 11.52 8.86
C PRO A 127 -1.83 10.51 7.97
N THR A 128 -2.82 9.79 8.53
CA THR A 128 -3.58 8.74 7.86
C THR A 128 -4.92 9.25 7.31
N ILE A 129 -5.53 8.44 6.47
CA ILE A 129 -6.91 8.67 6.01
C ILE A 129 -7.91 8.60 7.18
N ALA A 130 -7.65 7.82 8.22
CA ALA A 130 -8.49 7.79 9.42
C ALA A 130 -8.45 9.13 10.17
N GLU A 131 -7.26 9.71 10.32
CA GLU A 131 -7.11 11.07 10.89
C GLU A 131 -7.76 12.13 10.03
N ALA A 132 -7.67 12.03 8.70
CA ALA A 132 -8.32 12.96 7.78
C ALA A 132 -9.86 12.88 7.89
N VAL A 133 -10.44 11.67 8.01
CA VAL A 133 -11.88 11.46 8.21
C VAL A 133 -12.34 12.06 9.54
N THR A 134 -11.63 11.80 10.62
CA THR A 134 -11.97 12.39 11.95
C THR A 134 -11.84 13.91 11.96
N ALA A 135 -10.81 14.46 11.34
CA ALA A 135 -10.62 15.90 11.19
C ALA A 135 -11.75 16.57 10.36
N ALA A 136 -12.35 15.86 9.42
CA ALA A 136 -13.52 16.30 8.66
C ALA A 136 -14.85 16.08 9.40
N GLY A 137 -14.83 15.60 10.65
CA GLY A 137 -16.02 15.35 11.50
C GLY A 137 -16.68 13.99 11.28
N GLY A 138 -16.11 13.13 10.42
CA GLY A 138 -16.56 11.76 10.20
C GLY A 138 -16.19 10.82 11.34
N THR A 139 -16.67 9.58 11.25
CA THR A 139 -16.41 8.49 12.19
C THR A 139 -15.63 7.38 11.54
N VAL A 140 -14.78 6.69 12.31
CA VAL A 140 -13.93 5.60 11.82
C VAL A 140 -14.10 4.38 12.71
N ALA A 141 -14.19 3.20 12.10
CA ALA A 141 -14.01 1.93 12.80
C ALA A 141 -12.96 1.08 12.08
N SER A 142 -12.08 0.47 12.84
CA SER A 142 -10.98 -0.35 12.32
C SER A 142 -10.96 -1.70 13.04
N VAL A 143 -11.06 -2.79 12.28
CA VAL A 143 -10.97 -4.16 12.78
C VAL A 143 -9.64 -4.74 12.35
N GLN A 144 -8.74 -4.93 13.31
CA GLN A 144 -7.39 -5.50 13.12
C GLN A 144 -6.51 -4.73 12.11
N PHE A 145 -6.94 -3.60 11.57
CA PHE A 145 -6.10 -2.81 10.65
C PHE A 145 -5.06 -2.05 11.48
N PHE A 146 -4.04 -2.79 11.90
CA PHE A 146 -3.13 -2.50 13.00
C PHE A 146 -2.34 -1.19 12.81
N ILE A 147 -2.05 -0.78 11.57
CA ILE A 147 -1.29 0.44 11.27
C ILE A 147 -2.09 1.71 11.61
N LEU A 148 -3.41 1.62 11.68
CA LEU A 148 -4.30 2.73 12.07
C LEU A 148 -4.39 2.92 13.59
N GLN A 149 -3.95 1.93 14.40
CA GLN A 149 -4.01 2.03 15.86
C GLN A 149 -3.16 3.21 16.35
N ASN A 150 -3.78 4.13 17.10
CA ASN A 150 -3.23 5.41 17.56
C ASN A 150 -2.93 6.43 16.42
N HIS A 151 -3.36 6.12 15.19
CA HIS A 151 -3.29 6.97 14.02
C HIS A 151 -4.69 7.18 13.42
N GLY A 152 -5.56 7.79 14.22
CA GLY A 152 -6.95 8.09 13.87
C GLY A 152 -7.98 7.13 14.47
N VAL A 153 -7.56 6.03 15.11
CA VAL A 153 -8.44 5.12 15.87
C VAL A 153 -7.77 4.66 17.15
N VAL A 154 -8.57 4.44 18.21
CA VAL A 154 -8.11 3.98 19.53
C VAL A 154 -9.10 2.96 20.11
N PHE A 155 -8.64 2.21 21.10
CA PHE A 155 -9.53 1.31 21.84
C PHE A 155 -10.59 2.11 22.63
N GLY A 156 -11.81 1.62 22.61
CA GLY A 156 -12.90 2.11 23.46
C GLY A 156 -13.63 3.37 22.96
N ASP A 157 -13.19 4.03 21.90
CA ASP A 157 -13.85 5.21 21.35
C ASP A 157 -14.85 4.82 20.24
N PRO A 158 -16.17 5.01 20.43
CA PRO A 158 -17.17 4.64 19.41
C PRO A 158 -17.13 5.50 18.14
N ARG A 159 -16.46 6.66 18.16
CA ARG A 159 -16.32 7.55 17.00
C ARG A 159 -15.05 7.30 16.21
N ALA A 160 -14.04 6.73 16.86
CA ALA A 160 -12.72 6.42 16.29
C ALA A 160 -12.26 5.05 16.81
N LEU A 161 -13.06 4.02 16.52
CA LEU A 161 -12.96 2.70 17.13
C LEU A 161 -11.84 1.86 16.55
N TYR A 162 -10.99 1.31 17.44
CA TYR A 162 -10.07 0.23 17.11
C TYR A 162 -10.49 -1.06 17.81
N VAL A 163 -10.58 -2.15 17.04
CA VAL A 163 -10.90 -3.50 17.52
C VAL A 163 -9.78 -4.45 17.10
N GLN A 164 -9.24 -5.21 18.04
CA GLN A 164 -8.18 -6.20 17.77
C GLN A 164 -8.61 -7.59 18.26
N PRO A 165 -9.47 -8.29 17.50
CA PRO A 165 -10.05 -9.54 17.96
C PRO A 165 -9.10 -10.75 17.80
N GLY A 166 -8.05 -10.63 17.02
CA GLY A 166 -7.28 -11.79 16.56
C GLY A 166 -8.10 -12.66 15.59
N GLY A 167 -7.91 -13.96 15.62
CA GLY A 167 -8.67 -14.91 14.80
C GLY A 167 -8.32 -14.83 13.30
N THR A 168 -9.23 -15.33 12.47
CA THR A 168 -9.07 -15.37 11.00
C THR A 168 -9.64 -14.14 10.33
N GLY A 169 -9.22 -13.85 9.10
CA GLY A 169 -9.78 -12.78 8.29
C GLY A 169 -11.31 -12.86 8.15
N PRO A 170 -11.90 -14.03 7.82
CA PRO A 170 -13.35 -14.19 7.81
C PRO A 170 -14.03 -13.75 9.12
N SER A 171 -13.49 -14.11 10.28
CA SER A 171 -14.06 -13.69 11.57
C SER A 171 -13.93 -12.17 11.80
N ARG A 172 -12.88 -11.55 11.31
CA ARG A 172 -12.68 -10.09 11.39
C ARG A 172 -13.67 -9.34 10.50
N LEU A 173 -13.96 -9.88 9.29
CA LEU A 173 -15.00 -9.32 8.41
C LEU A 173 -16.38 -9.46 9.03
N ASP A 174 -16.67 -10.55 9.76
CA ASP A 174 -17.92 -10.73 10.50
C ASP A 174 -18.06 -9.69 11.63
N ILE A 175 -16.99 -9.38 12.36
CA ILE A 175 -17.00 -8.30 13.38
C ILE A 175 -17.21 -6.93 12.72
N ALA A 176 -16.65 -6.70 11.53
CA ALA A 176 -16.91 -5.48 10.77
C ALA A 176 -18.41 -5.38 10.37
N ALA A 177 -19.04 -6.50 10.00
CA ALA A 177 -20.48 -6.56 9.76
C ALA A 177 -21.29 -6.32 11.05
N ASP A 178 -20.84 -6.82 12.20
CA ASP A 178 -21.48 -6.56 13.51
C ASP A 178 -21.44 -5.06 13.85
N ILE A 179 -20.33 -4.37 13.58
CA ILE A 179 -20.22 -2.91 13.75
C ILE A 179 -21.25 -2.19 12.88
N LEU A 180 -21.41 -2.59 11.60
CA LEU A 180 -22.42 -2.00 10.71
C LEU A 180 -23.83 -2.19 11.24
N HIS A 181 -24.14 -3.34 11.85
CA HIS A 181 -25.43 -3.63 12.44
C HIS A 181 -25.68 -2.96 13.80
N GLY A 182 -24.73 -2.17 14.32
CA GLY A 182 -24.83 -1.59 15.67
C GLY A 182 -24.78 -2.62 16.80
N ARG A 183 -24.15 -3.77 16.57
CA ARG A 183 -23.96 -4.79 17.60
C ARG A 183 -22.76 -4.47 18.48
N PRO A 184 -22.78 -4.85 19.76
CA PRO A 184 -21.65 -4.66 20.66
C PRO A 184 -20.43 -5.46 20.20
N VAL A 185 -19.25 -4.83 20.18
CA VAL A 185 -17.97 -5.46 19.87
C VAL A 185 -16.95 -5.21 20.98
N GLN A 186 -16.02 -6.15 21.16
CA GLN A 186 -14.96 -6.02 22.17
C GLN A 186 -13.81 -5.16 21.62
N SER A 187 -13.49 -4.07 22.31
CA SER A 187 -12.42 -3.14 21.99
C SER A 187 -11.48 -2.98 23.20
N GLY A 188 -10.35 -3.68 23.17
CA GLY A 188 -9.49 -3.80 24.34
C GLY A 188 -10.22 -4.44 25.52
N SER A 189 -10.28 -3.74 26.66
CA SER A 189 -11.00 -4.20 27.86
C SER A 189 -12.48 -3.77 27.91
N THR A 190 -12.97 -3.02 26.91
CA THR A 190 -14.31 -2.42 26.89
C THR A 190 -15.18 -3.03 25.78
N THR A 191 -16.48 -3.16 26.03
CA THR A 191 -17.48 -3.44 24.99
C THR A 191 -18.01 -2.11 24.46
N VAL A 192 -18.00 -1.94 23.14
CA VAL A 192 -18.39 -0.70 22.44
C VAL A 192 -19.49 -1.01 21.44
N THR A 193 -20.46 -0.13 21.34
CA THR A 193 -21.48 -0.13 20.29
C THR A 193 -21.29 1.12 19.43
N VAL A 194 -21.25 0.93 18.11
CA VAL A 194 -21.25 2.03 17.13
C VAL A 194 -22.70 2.15 16.65
N GLU A 195 -23.37 3.26 17.01
CA GLU A 195 -24.81 3.40 16.78
C GLU A 195 -25.17 3.60 15.30
N GLU A 196 -24.28 4.25 14.54
CA GLU A 196 -24.48 4.51 13.10
C GLU A 196 -23.30 3.99 12.28
N PRO A 197 -23.54 3.50 11.05
CA PRO A 197 -22.46 3.04 10.16
C PRO A 197 -21.35 4.09 10.01
N PRO A 198 -20.07 3.72 10.22
CA PRO A 198 -18.97 4.68 10.20
C PRO A 198 -18.74 5.26 8.79
N THR A 199 -18.16 6.45 8.73
CA THR A 199 -17.73 7.08 7.46
C THR A 199 -16.63 6.24 6.80
N LEU A 200 -15.69 5.72 7.59
CA LEU A 200 -14.65 4.79 7.14
C LEU A 200 -14.66 3.53 8.02
N LEU A 201 -14.91 2.38 7.42
CA LEU A 201 -14.73 1.07 8.04
C LEU A 201 -13.52 0.40 7.40
N ALA A 202 -12.47 0.14 8.19
CA ALA A 202 -11.28 -0.56 7.74
C ALA A 202 -11.20 -1.95 8.38
N VAL A 203 -10.92 -3.00 7.61
CA VAL A 203 -10.75 -4.36 8.10
C VAL A 203 -9.55 -5.03 7.43
N TYR A 204 -8.75 -5.74 8.22
CA TYR A 204 -7.52 -6.40 7.79
C TYR A 204 -7.58 -7.90 8.02
N ALA A 205 -7.15 -8.67 7.02
CA ALA A 205 -7.06 -10.12 7.02
C ALA A 205 -5.68 -10.56 6.52
N ASP A 206 -5.00 -11.44 7.27
CA ASP A 206 -3.64 -11.93 7.01
C ASP A 206 -3.60 -13.41 6.58
N ASP A 207 -4.74 -13.98 6.21
CA ASP A 207 -4.88 -15.41 5.96
C ASP A 207 -4.07 -15.90 4.76
N LEU A 208 -3.93 -15.09 3.70
CA LEU A 208 -3.18 -15.47 2.50
C LEU A 208 -1.67 -15.37 2.76
N ASP A 209 -1.22 -14.27 3.37
CA ASP A 209 0.18 -14.06 3.73
C ASP A 209 0.67 -15.13 4.71
N ALA A 210 -0.07 -15.38 5.79
CA ALA A 210 0.29 -16.38 6.78
C ALA A 210 0.43 -17.80 6.20
N LEU A 211 -0.47 -18.17 5.29
CA LEU A 211 -0.38 -19.46 4.58
C LEU A 211 0.80 -19.46 3.61
N GLY A 212 0.97 -18.39 2.84
CA GLY A 212 2.09 -18.23 1.92
C GLY A 212 3.44 -18.41 2.63
N HIS A 213 3.66 -17.71 3.75
CA HIS A 213 4.85 -17.87 4.57
C HIS A 213 5.06 -19.32 5.06
N ALA A 214 3.98 -19.99 5.44
CA ALA A 214 4.06 -21.35 6.00
C ALA A 214 4.30 -22.44 4.96
N GLU A 215 3.77 -22.32 3.75
CA GLU A 215 3.66 -23.38 2.77
C GLU A 215 4.05 -22.99 1.33
N GLY A 216 4.40 -21.72 1.10
CA GLY A 216 4.65 -21.16 -0.23
C GLY A 216 3.41 -20.54 -0.88
N ALA A 217 3.63 -19.70 -1.86
CA ALA A 217 2.57 -18.96 -2.58
C ALA A 217 1.58 -19.88 -3.31
N GLU A 218 2.08 -21.02 -3.80
CA GLU A 218 1.31 -22.01 -4.56
C GLU A 218 0.71 -23.11 -3.68
N SER A 219 0.60 -22.89 -2.35
CA SER A 219 -0.01 -23.88 -1.45
C SER A 219 -1.40 -24.28 -1.92
N PRO A 220 -1.73 -25.60 -1.95
CA PRO A 220 -3.08 -26.06 -2.25
C PRO A 220 -4.16 -25.48 -1.31
N GLY A 221 -3.77 -25.06 -0.10
CA GLY A 221 -4.65 -24.41 0.87
C GLY A 221 -5.09 -23.01 0.47
N MET A 222 -4.38 -22.33 -0.46
CA MET A 222 -4.64 -20.95 -0.88
C MET A 222 -6.05 -20.78 -1.45
N THR A 223 -6.50 -21.73 -2.28
CA THR A 223 -7.87 -21.76 -2.83
C THR A 223 -8.94 -21.70 -1.74
N GLY A 224 -8.77 -22.51 -0.68
CA GLY A 224 -9.72 -22.56 0.44
C GLY A 224 -9.72 -21.25 1.27
N ARG A 225 -8.55 -20.62 1.46
CA ARG A 225 -8.43 -19.35 2.15
C ARG A 225 -9.12 -18.22 1.40
N LEU A 226 -8.87 -18.14 0.09
CA LEU A 226 -9.47 -17.12 -0.78
C LEU A 226 -10.99 -17.28 -0.85
N ALA A 227 -11.50 -18.49 -1.01
CA ALA A 227 -12.95 -18.78 -1.00
C ALA A 227 -13.61 -18.38 0.33
N ALA A 228 -12.94 -18.61 1.47
CA ALA A 228 -13.45 -18.21 2.78
C ALA A 228 -13.48 -16.67 2.96
N LEU A 229 -12.46 -15.98 2.47
CA LEU A 229 -12.40 -14.52 2.46
C LEU A 229 -13.48 -13.92 1.57
N ASP A 230 -13.70 -14.47 0.36
CA ASP A 230 -14.76 -14.02 -0.55
C ASP A 230 -16.14 -14.21 0.06
N ALA A 231 -16.42 -15.35 0.68
CA ALA A 231 -17.69 -15.58 1.38
C ALA A 231 -17.92 -14.60 2.53
N ALA A 232 -16.87 -14.25 3.29
CA ALA A 232 -16.94 -13.24 4.36
C ALA A 232 -17.14 -11.83 3.80
N LEU A 233 -16.48 -11.49 2.68
CA LEU A 233 -16.73 -10.24 1.93
C LEU A 233 -18.20 -10.15 1.52
N GLY A 234 -18.79 -11.25 1.06
CA GLY A 234 -20.22 -11.32 0.74
C GLY A 234 -21.11 -10.95 1.92
N ARG A 235 -20.80 -11.45 3.12
CA ARG A 235 -21.57 -11.11 4.36
C ARG A 235 -21.37 -9.65 4.76
N LEU A 236 -20.17 -9.11 4.66
CA LEU A 236 -19.89 -7.69 4.92
C LEU A 236 -20.65 -6.78 3.95
N VAL A 237 -20.66 -7.10 2.66
CA VAL A 237 -21.46 -6.40 1.65
C VAL A 237 -22.95 -6.51 1.94
N GLN A 238 -23.42 -7.68 2.40
CA GLN A 238 -24.81 -7.87 2.78
C GLN A 238 -25.18 -6.99 3.98
N ALA A 239 -24.30 -6.89 4.98
CA ALA A 239 -24.52 -6.00 6.13
C ALA A 239 -24.76 -4.54 5.70
N THR A 240 -24.03 -4.02 4.70
CA THR A 240 -24.30 -2.66 4.17
C THR A 240 -25.69 -2.53 3.53
N LYS A 241 -26.24 -3.62 2.95
CA LYS A 241 -27.61 -3.64 2.40
C LYS A 241 -28.65 -3.69 3.51
N ASP A 242 -28.41 -4.50 4.54
CA ASP A 242 -29.32 -4.67 5.67
C ASP A 242 -29.55 -3.35 6.41
N VAL A 243 -28.49 -2.54 6.56
CA VAL A 243 -28.56 -1.21 7.20
C VAL A 243 -28.85 -0.07 6.22
N GLY A 244 -29.14 -0.37 4.96
CA GLY A 244 -29.56 0.61 3.93
C GLY A 244 -28.47 1.53 3.40
N THR A 245 -27.18 1.26 3.69
CA THR A 245 -26.05 2.13 3.26
C THR A 245 -25.40 1.70 1.94
N TYR A 246 -25.71 0.51 1.40
CA TYR A 246 -25.07 -0.03 0.20
C TYR A 246 -25.04 0.93 -1.01
N GLY A 247 -26.14 1.67 -1.23
CA GLY A 247 -26.25 2.65 -2.31
C GLY A 247 -25.36 3.90 -2.14
N SER A 248 -24.87 4.15 -0.94
CA SER A 248 -23.99 5.27 -0.59
C SER A 248 -22.58 4.83 -0.13
N THR A 249 -22.26 3.54 -0.29
CA THR A 249 -20.96 2.97 0.10
C THR A 249 -20.07 2.76 -1.11
N ALA A 250 -18.80 3.17 -0.99
CA ALA A 250 -17.71 2.72 -1.86
C ALA A 250 -16.89 1.64 -1.14
N PHE A 251 -16.38 0.70 -1.91
CA PHE A 251 -15.53 -0.40 -1.44
C PHE A 251 -14.15 -0.26 -2.07
N VAL A 252 -13.12 -0.34 -1.25
CA VAL A 252 -11.72 -0.40 -1.68
C VAL A 252 -11.14 -1.67 -1.05
N LEU A 253 -10.76 -2.65 -1.88
CA LEU A 253 -10.15 -3.89 -1.43
C LEU A 253 -8.82 -4.06 -2.15
N LEU A 254 -7.75 -4.33 -1.39
CA LEU A 254 -6.43 -4.52 -1.98
C LEU A 254 -5.54 -5.43 -1.13
N GLY A 255 -4.50 -5.96 -1.79
CA GLY A 255 -3.30 -6.49 -1.14
C GLY A 255 -2.26 -5.41 -0.90
N ASP A 256 -1.28 -5.73 -0.12
CA ASP A 256 -0.13 -4.87 0.19
C ASP A 256 1.15 -5.32 -0.52
N HIS A 257 1.21 -6.56 -0.93
CA HIS A 257 2.27 -7.18 -1.74
C HIS A 257 1.79 -8.53 -2.32
N GLY A 258 2.59 -9.06 -3.23
CA GLY A 258 2.51 -10.45 -3.66
C GLY A 258 3.31 -11.38 -2.76
N MET A 259 3.53 -12.62 -3.21
CA MET A 259 4.26 -13.65 -2.48
C MET A 259 5.09 -14.49 -3.45
N THR A 260 6.33 -14.81 -3.08
CA THR A 260 7.20 -15.73 -3.84
C THR A 260 7.58 -16.92 -3.00
N THR A 261 7.49 -18.11 -3.57
CA THR A 261 7.96 -19.36 -2.92
C THR A 261 9.47 -19.49 -3.02
N PHE A 262 10.12 -19.91 -1.93
CA PHE A 262 11.52 -20.30 -1.93
C PHE A 262 11.72 -21.67 -1.29
N THR A 263 12.77 -22.37 -1.74
CA THR A 263 13.17 -23.72 -1.25
C THR A 263 14.67 -23.81 -0.98
N ARG A 264 15.40 -22.72 -1.22
CA ARG A 264 16.86 -22.67 -1.10
C ARG A 264 17.32 -21.46 -0.29
N ALA A 265 18.47 -21.61 0.34
CA ALA A 265 19.11 -20.55 1.10
C ALA A 265 20.58 -20.38 0.67
N PHE A 266 21.09 -19.15 0.70
CA PHE A 266 22.45 -18.82 0.28
C PHE A 266 23.16 -17.79 1.17
N GLY A 267 22.64 -17.55 2.37
CA GLY A 267 23.22 -16.57 3.29
C GLY A 267 24.67 -16.85 3.66
N GLY A 268 25.06 -18.14 3.69
CA GLY A 268 26.44 -18.55 3.91
C GLY A 268 27.38 -18.10 2.79
N ASP A 269 26.92 -18.14 1.53
CA ASP A 269 27.71 -17.69 0.36
C ASP A 269 27.90 -16.17 0.39
N VAL A 270 26.89 -15.42 0.81
CA VAL A 270 26.96 -13.96 0.99
C VAL A 270 27.99 -13.59 2.07
N LEU A 271 27.94 -14.25 3.22
CA LEU A 271 28.94 -14.04 4.29
C LEU A 271 30.36 -14.39 3.79
N GLY A 272 30.49 -15.49 3.04
CA GLY A 272 31.76 -15.93 2.46
C GLY A 272 32.33 -14.91 1.47
N ALA A 273 31.51 -14.38 0.56
CA ALA A 273 31.92 -13.39 -0.44
C ALA A 273 32.37 -12.06 0.20
N LEU A 274 31.62 -11.56 1.18
CA LEU A 274 32.00 -10.36 1.95
C LEU A 274 33.30 -10.58 2.74
N THR A 275 33.47 -11.75 3.34
CA THR A 275 34.69 -12.11 4.07
C THR A 275 35.89 -12.16 3.11
N ALA A 276 35.74 -12.75 1.94
CA ALA A 276 36.78 -12.79 0.89
C ALA A 276 37.15 -11.38 0.37
N ALA A 277 36.20 -10.45 0.41
CA ALA A 277 36.43 -9.04 0.10
C ALA A 277 37.08 -8.26 1.25
N GLY A 278 37.43 -8.92 2.37
CA GLY A 278 38.15 -8.34 3.50
C GLY A 278 37.24 -7.66 4.54
N PHE A 279 35.96 -8.04 4.59
CA PHE A 279 35.03 -7.56 5.63
C PHE A 279 34.80 -8.59 6.73
N THR A 280 34.27 -8.12 7.86
CA THR A 280 33.75 -8.92 8.96
C THR A 280 32.22 -8.84 8.97
N PRO A 281 31.52 -9.62 8.10
CA PRO A 281 30.08 -9.51 7.93
C PRO A 281 29.32 -10.26 9.02
N GLU A 282 28.10 -9.78 9.35
CA GLU A 282 27.20 -10.39 10.30
C GLU A 282 25.75 -10.25 9.87
N PHE A 283 24.96 -11.32 9.98
CA PHE A 283 23.50 -11.23 10.00
C PHE A 283 23.02 -10.86 11.39
N VAL A 284 22.43 -9.68 11.54
CA VAL A 284 22.01 -9.14 12.83
C VAL A 284 20.53 -9.41 13.03
N ALA A 285 20.23 -10.22 14.04
CA ALA A 285 18.85 -10.54 14.39
C ALA A 285 18.12 -9.33 15.01
N PRO A 286 16.80 -9.20 14.83
CA PRO A 286 16.00 -8.17 15.48
C PRO A 286 16.21 -8.12 17.00
N GLY A 287 16.36 -6.91 17.55
CA GLY A 287 16.66 -6.66 18.96
C GLY A 287 18.15 -6.75 19.32
N VAL A 288 19.02 -7.19 18.40
CA VAL A 288 20.45 -7.36 18.62
C VAL A 288 21.23 -6.18 18.02
N ALA A 289 22.32 -5.77 18.68
CA ALA A 289 23.32 -4.87 18.10
C ALA A 289 24.40 -5.68 17.39
N PRO A 290 25.00 -5.17 16.29
CA PRO A 290 26.16 -5.81 15.68
C PRO A 290 27.30 -5.99 16.68
N ALA A 291 28.09 -7.05 16.52
CA ALA A 291 29.28 -7.26 17.33
C ALA A 291 30.30 -6.11 17.13
N PRO A 292 31.12 -5.75 18.11
CA PRO A 292 32.09 -4.65 18.01
C PRO A 292 33.10 -4.80 16.84
N SER A 293 33.34 -6.03 16.39
CA SER A 293 34.23 -6.33 15.28
C SER A 293 33.53 -6.27 13.91
N THR A 294 32.20 -6.19 13.86
CA THR A 294 31.42 -6.19 12.63
C THR A 294 31.60 -4.88 11.87
N ASP A 295 31.97 -4.97 10.62
CA ASP A 295 32.12 -3.83 9.72
C ASP A 295 31.08 -3.84 8.57
N VAL A 296 30.37 -4.97 8.37
CA VAL A 296 29.22 -5.09 7.48
C VAL A 296 28.08 -5.80 8.24
N ALA A 297 27.08 -5.05 8.67
CA ALA A 297 25.89 -5.59 9.30
C ALA A 297 24.76 -5.76 8.27
N MET A 298 24.09 -6.91 8.31
CA MET A 298 22.95 -7.19 7.44
C MET A 298 21.71 -7.51 8.27
N VAL A 299 20.59 -6.80 8.00
CA VAL A 299 19.28 -7.07 8.59
C VAL A 299 18.36 -7.58 7.49
N VAL A 300 17.88 -8.82 7.65
CA VAL A 300 17.20 -9.56 6.59
C VAL A 300 15.70 -9.68 6.85
N GLY A 301 14.90 -9.43 5.81
CA GLY A 301 13.46 -9.61 5.78
C GLY A 301 12.94 -9.62 4.34
N GLY A 302 13.08 -10.76 3.65
CA GLY A 302 12.84 -10.89 2.20
C GLY A 302 14.00 -10.38 1.36
N VAL A 303 14.47 -9.16 1.61
CA VAL A 303 15.73 -8.58 1.11
C VAL A 303 16.72 -8.41 2.24
N ALA A 304 17.99 -8.19 1.95
CA ALA A 304 19.02 -7.89 2.93
C ALA A 304 19.38 -6.40 2.93
N ASN A 305 19.10 -5.70 4.02
CA ASN A 305 19.57 -4.34 4.26
C ASN A 305 20.99 -4.40 4.77
N VAL A 306 21.94 -3.79 4.05
CA VAL A 306 23.40 -3.90 4.27
C VAL A 306 23.95 -2.57 4.74
N TYR A 307 24.53 -2.54 5.92
CA TYR A 307 25.10 -1.37 6.59
C TYR A 307 26.60 -1.52 6.70
N LEU A 308 27.36 -0.61 6.15
CA LEU A 308 28.80 -0.53 6.41
C LEU A 308 29.04 0.26 7.70
N LEU A 309 29.88 -0.25 8.57
CA LEU A 309 30.11 0.30 9.89
C LEU A 309 31.54 0.81 10.05
N GLY A 310 31.74 1.79 10.92
CA GLY A 310 33.05 2.31 11.29
C GLY A 310 33.90 2.71 10.07
N ALA A 311 35.14 2.24 10.04
CA ALA A 311 36.11 2.56 8.97
C ALA A 311 35.74 1.96 7.60
N ALA A 312 34.88 0.96 7.54
CA ALA A 312 34.42 0.37 6.29
C ALA A 312 33.41 1.28 5.54
N ARG A 313 32.73 2.20 6.23
CA ARG A 313 31.71 3.08 5.64
C ARG A 313 32.34 4.21 4.83
N THR A 314 32.90 3.85 3.68
CA THR A 314 33.48 4.75 2.69
C THR A 314 32.92 4.42 1.30
N ALA A 315 33.07 5.33 0.34
CA ALA A 315 32.66 5.07 -1.03
C ALA A 315 33.34 3.81 -1.61
N ASP A 316 34.64 3.61 -1.34
CA ASP A 316 35.37 2.40 -1.73
C ASP A 316 34.84 1.14 -1.02
N GLY A 317 34.59 1.23 0.29
CA GLY A 317 34.01 0.12 1.06
C GLY A 317 32.65 -0.29 0.53
N ILE A 318 31.75 0.69 0.25
CA ILE A 318 30.43 0.44 -0.35
C ILE A 318 30.58 -0.21 -1.71
N ALA A 319 31.48 0.27 -2.58
CA ALA A 319 31.70 -0.31 -3.90
C ALA A 319 32.24 -1.75 -3.82
N ARG A 320 33.18 -2.03 -2.91
CA ARG A 320 33.70 -3.40 -2.68
C ARG A 320 32.63 -4.35 -2.13
N ALA A 321 31.82 -3.89 -1.15
CA ALA A 321 30.73 -4.68 -0.61
C ALA A 321 29.68 -4.97 -1.70
N ARG A 322 29.33 -3.98 -2.52
CA ARG A 322 28.44 -4.17 -3.68
C ARG A 322 28.99 -5.23 -4.63
N ALA A 323 30.25 -5.13 -5.04
CA ALA A 323 30.86 -6.09 -5.95
C ALA A 323 30.91 -7.50 -5.36
N ALA A 324 31.15 -7.63 -4.04
CA ALA A 324 31.14 -8.91 -3.35
C ALA A 324 29.73 -9.53 -3.36
N LEU A 325 28.68 -8.75 -3.06
CA LEU A 325 27.30 -9.21 -3.12
C LEU A 325 26.88 -9.61 -4.52
N GLU A 326 27.21 -8.81 -5.54
CA GLU A 326 26.89 -9.06 -6.95
C GLU A 326 27.67 -10.28 -7.52
N SER A 327 28.75 -10.74 -6.87
CA SER A 327 29.46 -11.94 -7.26
C SER A 327 28.79 -13.25 -6.84
N VAL A 328 27.79 -13.18 -5.97
CA VAL A 328 27.03 -14.34 -5.48
C VAL A 328 25.86 -14.59 -6.42
N GLU A 329 25.86 -15.71 -7.16
CA GLU A 329 24.88 -15.99 -8.22
C GLU A 329 23.41 -15.83 -7.80
N PRO A 330 22.95 -16.28 -6.59
CA PRO A 330 21.58 -16.06 -6.16
C PRO A 330 21.24 -14.64 -5.73
N VAL A 331 22.15 -13.68 -5.81
CA VAL A 331 21.84 -12.24 -5.66
C VAL A 331 21.38 -11.71 -7.03
N GLU A 332 20.10 -11.34 -7.14
CA GLU A 332 19.55 -10.83 -8.38
C GLU A 332 19.99 -9.39 -8.64
N ARG A 333 19.95 -8.58 -7.58
CA ARG A 333 20.32 -7.15 -7.69
C ARG A 333 20.77 -6.56 -6.35
N VAL A 334 21.65 -5.58 -6.44
CA VAL A 334 22.07 -4.77 -5.29
C VAL A 334 21.75 -3.31 -5.60
N TYR A 335 20.91 -2.71 -4.77
CA TYR A 335 20.49 -1.31 -4.88
C TYR A 335 21.36 -0.43 -4.00
N GLY A 336 21.85 0.68 -4.56
CA GLY A 336 22.50 1.76 -3.81
C GLY A 336 21.51 2.88 -3.46
N ARG A 337 22.00 3.91 -2.78
CA ARG A 337 21.12 4.97 -2.27
C ARG A 337 20.30 5.68 -3.33
N ASP A 338 20.90 6.01 -4.48
CA ASP A 338 20.19 6.71 -5.58
C ASP A 338 19.02 5.87 -6.13
N GLU A 339 19.19 4.55 -6.23
CA GLU A 339 18.15 3.64 -6.68
C GLU A 339 17.04 3.50 -5.62
N LEU A 340 17.41 3.43 -4.34
CA LEU A 340 16.46 3.41 -3.22
C LEU A 340 15.65 4.71 -3.13
N ASP A 341 16.28 5.85 -3.36
CA ASP A 341 15.61 7.16 -3.38
C ASP A 341 14.60 7.26 -4.54
N ALA A 342 14.92 6.67 -5.71
CA ALA A 342 13.99 6.60 -6.83
C ALA A 342 12.73 5.75 -6.52
N PHE A 343 12.83 4.75 -5.65
CA PHE A 343 11.67 4.01 -5.12
C PHE A 343 10.88 4.79 -4.07
N GLY A 344 11.37 5.92 -3.59
CA GLY A 344 10.81 6.60 -2.43
C GLY A 344 11.01 5.82 -1.12
N ALA A 345 12.04 5.00 -1.07
CA ALA A 345 12.36 4.15 0.07
C ALA A 345 12.79 4.97 1.30
N SER A 346 12.69 4.36 2.48
CA SER A 346 13.09 4.99 3.72
C SER A 346 14.59 5.33 3.73
N PRO A 347 15.00 6.52 4.25
CA PRO A 347 16.39 6.87 4.42
C PRO A 347 17.12 6.02 5.49
N LEU A 348 16.38 5.24 6.28
CA LEU A 348 16.91 4.35 7.32
C LEU A 348 17.31 2.97 6.77
N LEU A 349 17.01 2.64 5.52
CA LEU A 349 17.55 1.44 4.87
C LEU A 349 19.06 1.52 4.75
N GLY A 350 19.70 0.37 4.58
CA GLY A 350 21.15 0.23 4.49
C GLY A 350 21.83 1.09 3.41
N ASP A 351 23.14 1.17 3.48
CA ASP A 351 23.96 1.77 2.41
C ASP A 351 23.71 1.04 1.07
N LEU A 352 23.39 -0.28 1.16
CA LEU A 352 22.97 -1.14 0.07
C LEU A 352 21.76 -1.97 0.50
N VAL A 353 20.95 -2.40 -0.48
CA VAL A 353 19.92 -3.41 -0.30
C VAL A 353 20.12 -4.49 -1.36
N ALA A 354 20.30 -5.74 -0.92
CA ALA A 354 20.46 -6.88 -1.81
C ALA A 354 19.14 -7.65 -1.93
N GLU A 355 18.77 -7.99 -3.17
CA GLU A 355 17.55 -8.71 -3.54
C GLU A 355 17.95 -10.12 -4.03
N PRO A 356 17.30 -11.20 -3.53
CA PRO A 356 17.60 -12.57 -3.98
C PRO A 356 16.88 -12.88 -5.29
N VAL A 357 17.42 -13.82 -6.06
CA VAL A 357 16.70 -14.46 -7.17
C VAL A 357 15.47 -15.19 -6.61
N ALA A 358 14.36 -15.20 -7.35
CA ALA A 358 13.16 -15.94 -6.97
C ALA A 358 13.49 -17.43 -6.68
N GLY A 359 12.91 -17.96 -5.60
CA GLY A 359 13.20 -19.34 -5.15
C GLY A 359 14.34 -19.47 -4.15
N TRP A 360 15.06 -18.37 -3.85
CA TRP A 360 16.18 -18.31 -2.92
C TRP A 360 15.93 -17.31 -1.78
N SER A 361 16.52 -17.56 -0.62
CA SER A 361 16.46 -16.64 0.54
C SER A 361 17.84 -16.42 1.15
N PHE A 362 18.01 -15.31 1.88
CA PHE A 362 19.22 -15.03 2.68
C PHE A 362 19.34 -15.88 3.94
N GLY A 363 18.56 -16.97 4.08
CA GLY A 363 18.71 -17.95 5.16
C GLY A 363 20.07 -18.60 5.16
N LEU A 364 20.50 -19.14 6.31
CA LEU A 364 21.76 -19.89 6.44
C LEU A 364 21.62 -21.37 6.09
N THR A 365 20.39 -21.89 6.06
CA THR A 365 20.05 -23.28 5.71
C THR A 365 18.80 -23.33 4.86
N ASP A 366 18.72 -24.29 3.97
CA ASP A 366 17.51 -24.55 3.21
C ASP A 366 16.35 -24.87 4.16
N PRO A 367 15.12 -24.43 3.87
CA PRO A 367 13.96 -24.77 4.69
C PRO A 367 13.56 -26.26 4.49
N ASP A 368 12.83 -26.83 5.45
CA ASP A 368 12.33 -28.22 5.40
C ASP A 368 11.23 -28.46 4.33
N GLY A 369 10.86 -27.43 3.58
CA GLY A 369 9.86 -27.46 2.52
C GLY A 369 9.64 -26.07 1.91
N PRO A 370 8.71 -25.92 0.97
CA PRO A 370 8.39 -24.62 0.40
C PRO A 370 7.99 -23.63 1.48
N ARG A 371 8.50 -22.39 1.39
CA ARG A 371 8.15 -21.23 2.24
C ARG A 371 7.91 -20.04 1.34
N GLY A 372 7.07 -19.14 1.75
CA GLY A 372 6.89 -17.87 1.06
C GLY A 372 7.66 -16.74 1.72
N TYR A 373 8.05 -15.79 0.92
CA TYR A 373 8.52 -14.48 1.36
C TYR A 373 8.09 -13.40 0.39
N HIS A 374 8.26 -12.18 0.83
CA HIS A 374 8.04 -10.96 0.06
C HIS A 374 9.08 -9.91 0.48
N GLY A 375 9.19 -8.82 -0.26
CA GLY A 375 10.16 -7.75 -0.01
C GLY A 375 10.92 -7.35 -1.25
N ARG A 376 10.96 -8.21 -2.27
CA ARG A 376 11.61 -7.97 -3.55
C ARG A 376 10.78 -7.02 -4.42
N THR A 377 11.38 -6.59 -5.51
CA THR A 377 10.67 -5.81 -6.55
C THR A 377 9.56 -6.61 -7.21
N GLY A 378 9.70 -7.93 -7.32
CA GLY A 378 8.70 -8.83 -7.91
C GLY A 378 7.39 -8.91 -7.12
N GLU A 379 7.43 -8.78 -5.79
CA GLU A 379 6.25 -8.84 -4.93
C GLU A 379 5.61 -7.46 -4.68
N ARG A 380 6.04 -6.40 -5.37
CA ARG A 380 5.44 -5.05 -5.22
C ARG A 380 4.04 -4.93 -5.81
N GLU A 381 3.67 -5.80 -6.75
CA GLU A 381 2.33 -5.80 -7.31
C GLU A 381 1.35 -6.55 -6.41
N ALA A 382 0.19 -5.94 -6.19
CA ALA A 382 -0.93 -6.51 -5.44
C ALA A 382 -2.25 -6.24 -6.19
N ALA A 383 -3.26 -7.08 -5.94
CA ALA A 383 -4.58 -6.88 -6.50
C ALA A 383 -5.26 -5.65 -5.88
N LEU A 384 -6.05 -4.92 -6.68
CA LEU A 384 -6.82 -3.75 -6.26
C LEU A 384 -8.21 -3.77 -6.88
N LEU A 385 -9.23 -3.65 -6.04
CA LEU A 385 -10.62 -3.40 -6.41
C LEU A 385 -11.07 -2.05 -5.84
N VAL A 386 -11.69 -1.22 -6.69
CA VAL A 386 -12.44 -0.02 -6.26
C VAL A 386 -13.83 -0.12 -6.86
N ALA A 387 -14.89 -0.06 -6.03
CA ALA A 387 -16.25 -0.32 -6.48
C ALA A 387 -17.29 0.48 -5.68
N GLY A 388 -18.50 0.60 -6.22
CA GLY A 388 -19.65 1.15 -5.51
C GLY A 388 -19.92 2.62 -5.80
N ARG A 389 -20.32 3.38 -4.77
CA ARG A 389 -20.73 4.79 -4.94
C ARG A 389 -19.55 5.66 -5.36
N GLY A 390 -19.77 6.50 -6.38
CA GLY A 390 -18.75 7.40 -6.91
C GLY A 390 -17.72 6.75 -7.85
N VAL A 391 -17.83 5.43 -8.07
CA VAL A 391 -16.88 4.68 -8.90
C VAL A 391 -17.44 4.43 -10.28
N SER A 392 -16.62 4.63 -11.31
CA SER A 392 -16.96 4.40 -12.72
C SER A 392 -16.86 2.89 -13.04
N PRO A 393 -17.97 2.20 -13.33
CA PRO A 393 -17.89 0.79 -13.70
C PRO A 393 -17.16 0.62 -15.04
N ARG A 394 -16.34 -0.45 -15.14
CA ARG A 394 -15.54 -0.80 -16.33
C ARG A 394 -14.41 0.18 -16.65
N ALA A 395 -14.01 1.03 -15.74
CA ALA A 395 -12.77 1.80 -15.86
C ALA A 395 -11.54 0.86 -15.91
N ARG A 396 -10.39 1.40 -16.29
CA ARG A 396 -9.11 0.70 -16.16
C ARG A 396 -8.28 1.40 -15.10
N LEU A 397 -7.56 0.63 -14.29
CA LEU A 397 -6.57 1.12 -13.35
C LEU A 397 -5.20 0.91 -13.96
N ASP A 398 -4.67 1.95 -14.61
CA ASP A 398 -3.34 1.91 -15.19
C ASP A 398 -2.34 2.62 -14.25
N GLY A 399 -1.33 1.87 -13.76
CA GLY A 399 -0.26 2.41 -12.94
C GLY A 399 -0.72 2.94 -11.57
N ALA A 400 -1.74 2.32 -10.97
CA ALA A 400 -2.12 2.62 -9.60
C ALA A 400 -1.00 2.23 -8.62
N ARG A 401 -0.84 3.02 -7.55
CA ARG A 401 0.19 2.81 -6.51
C ARG A 401 -0.45 2.84 -5.15
N HIS A 402 0.15 2.19 -4.16
CA HIS A 402 -0.35 2.19 -2.78
C HIS A 402 -0.59 3.61 -2.23
N VAL A 403 0.29 4.53 -2.55
CA VAL A 403 0.16 5.94 -2.13
C VAL A 403 -1.04 6.66 -2.76
N ASP A 404 -1.65 6.11 -3.81
CA ASP A 404 -2.82 6.69 -4.48
C ASP A 404 -4.14 6.33 -3.77
N ILE A 405 -4.12 5.38 -2.81
CA ILE A 405 -5.33 4.86 -2.14
C ILE A 405 -5.93 5.88 -1.17
N ALA A 406 -5.15 6.41 -0.24
CA ALA A 406 -5.66 7.39 0.73
C ALA A 406 -6.26 8.64 0.07
N PRO A 407 -5.61 9.31 -0.92
CA PRO A 407 -6.20 10.44 -1.61
C PRO A 407 -7.44 10.06 -2.44
N THR A 408 -7.52 8.83 -2.96
CA THR A 408 -8.71 8.34 -3.67
C THR A 408 -9.88 8.13 -2.71
N ILE A 409 -9.64 7.54 -1.53
CA ILE A 409 -10.67 7.42 -0.47
C ILE A 409 -11.15 8.83 -0.05
N ALA A 410 -10.24 9.77 0.16
CA ALA A 410 -10.59 11.15 0.50
C ALA A 410 -11.47 11.80 -0.58
N ALA A 411 -11.13 11.62 -1.86
CA ALA A 411 -11.92 12.12 -2.99
C ALA A 411 -13.32 11.49 -3.04
N LEU A 412 -13.44 10.17 -2.83
CA LEU A 412 -14.72 9.46 -2.75
C LEU A 412 -15.63 10.03 -1.65
N LEU A 413 -15.05 10.35 -0.50
CA LEU A 413 -15.76 10.95 0.65
C LEU A 413 -15.96 12.46 0.49
N GLY A 414 -15.25 13.11 -0.41
CA GLY A 414 -15.27 14.56 -0.59
C GLY A 414 -14.65 15.35 0.55
N ILE A 415 -13.62 14.80 1.17
CA ILE A 415 -12.82 15.42 2.25
C ILE A 415 -11.39 15.71 1.77
N PRO A 416 -10.63 16.57 2.44
CA PRO A 416 -9.21 16.74 2.16
C PRO A 416 -8.43 15.45 2.33
N ALA A 417 -7.46 15.20 1.44
CA ALA A 417 -6.52 14.10 1.60
C ALA A 417 -5.61 14.31 2.83
N PRO A 418 -4.98 13.24 3.35
CA PRO A 418 -3.97 13.37 4.41
C PRO A 418 -2.87 14.37 4.04
N ALA A 419 -2.40 15.17 5.01
CA ALA A 419 -1.59 16.36 4.75
C ALA A 419 -0.23 16.09 4.08
N ARG A 420 0.32 14.88 4.21
CA ARG A 420 1.63 14.50 3.62
C ARG A 420 1.50 13.52 2.47
N THR A 421 0.32 13.44 1.86
CA THR A 421 0.07 12.59 0.68
C THR A 421 0.97 12.97 -0.50
N GLU A 422 1.61 11.98 -1.10
CA GLU A 422 2.43 12.08 -2.32
C GLU A 422 1.75 11.37 -3.51
N GLY A 423 0.70 10.62 -3.24
CA GLY A 423 -0.11 9.93 -4.24
C GLY A 423 -1.08 10.88 -4.97
N ARG A 424 -1.60 10.40 -6.08
CA ARG A 424 -2.66 11.08 -6.84
C ARG A 424 -4.02 10.45 -6.55
N VAL A 425 -5.08 11.14 -6.86
CA VAL A 425 -6.41 10.54 -6.94
C VAL A 425 -6.48 9.69 -8.21
N LEU A 426 -7.00 8.46 -8.12
CA LEU A 426 -7.28 7.57 -9.25
C LEU A 426 -8.53 8.06 -9.99
N THR A 427 -8.45 9.22 -10.64
CA THR A 427 -9.58 9.88 -11.28
C THR A 427 -10.21 9.03 -12.39
N GLU A 428 -9.43 8.17 -13.02
CA GLU A 428 -9.88 7.19 -14.02
C GLU A 428 -10.84 6.14 -13.46
N ALA A 429 -10.74 5.87 -12.15
CA ALA A 429 -11.66 4.96 -11.44
C ALA A 429 -12.95 5.66 -10.97
N LEU A 430 -12.97 6.98 -10.93
CA LEU A 430 -14.10 7.74 -10.40
C LEU A 430 -15.08 8.15 -11.49
N LEU A 431 -16.35 8.32 -11.12
CA LEU A 431 -17.32 8.93 -12.00
C LEU A 431 -16.86 10.37 -12.30
N THR A 432 -16.73 10.68 -13.60
CA THR A 432 -16.46 12.06 -14.02
C THR A 432 -17.60 12.95 -13.56
N MET A 433 -17.28 13.94 -12.74
CA MET A 433 -18.20 14.99 -12.40
C MET A 433 -18.58 15.71 -13.70
N PRO A 434 -19.87 15.87 -14.04
CA PRO A 434 -20.22 16.78 -15.10
C PRO A 434 -19.73 18.17 -14.69
N GLY A 435 -18.81 18.73 -15.53
CA GLY A 435 -18.24 20.05 -15.37
C GLY A 435 -19.27 21.16 -15.48
#